data_1478dee3a937226ff1b692f751b12dc9
#
_entry.id   1478dee3a937226ff1b692f751b12dc9
#
_cell.length_a   1.000
_cell.length_b   1.000
_cell.length_c   1.000
_cell.angle_alpha   90.00
_cell.angle_beta   90.00
_cell.angle_gamma   90.00
#
_symmetry.space_group_name_H-M   'P 1'
#
loop_
_entity.id
_entity.type
_entity.pdbx_description
1 polymer ?
#
loop_
_entity_poly.entity_id
_entity_poly.type
_entity_poly.pdbx_seq_one_letter_code
_entity_poly.pdbx_strand_id
1 'polypeptide(L)'
;MLLFFFFRFFFLMIRRPPRSTLFPYTTLFRSWRYRDWVIDAFNRDLPYDEFVRMQLAGDLIDKEHGAVATGFFALGPTYISDGGDPVAKAQAMSETLDDRVDTLTRGILALTVSCARCHEHKFDPIPQLDYYSLAGVFNNTNVIIKPIAPQPVIDRYNKAQQEIREHDASLRTRERNLKKDGRKPTAAELEELKRLRTELDQLKKNAPPALDSVHALVERGSADMKLALRGNLLRLGPVAPRRFLRILTGADPPKFTKGSGRIELAEAITSAENPLTARVFVNRIWMHHFGQALVRTPSNFGTLGEKPTHPLLLDWLASRFIEQGWSIKQLHREIMLSATYQMSSRYDERSFRADGDNRFIWRMNPRRLDVEAWRDALLTATGELDRKLGGP
;
A
#
# COMPACT_ATOMS: atom_id res chain seq x y z
N MET A 1 6.19 16.42 -15.16
CA MET A 1 5.18 15.70 -15.96
C MET A 1 5.11 14.21 -15.62
N LEU A 2 6.20 13.49 -15.43
CA LEU A 2 6.20 12.06 -15.06
C LEU A 2 5.60 11.76 -13.66
N LEU A 3 5.80 12.63 -12.68
CA LEU A 3 5.36 12.43 -11.30
C LEU A 3 3.83 12.42 -11.13
N PHE A 4 3.11 13.27 -11.88
CA PHE A 4 1.65 13.36 -11.81
C PHE A 4 0.93 12.13 -12.36
N PHE A 5 1.53 11.46 -13.35
CA PHE A 5 0.97 10.22 -13.90
C PHE A 5 0.94 9.08 -12.87
N PHE A 6 1.92 9.01 -11.98
CA PHE A 6 2.02 7.95 -10.98
C PHE A 6 1.11 8.15 -9.77
N PHE A 7 0.88 9.39 -9.33
CA PHE A 7 -0.03 9.67 -8.22
C PHE A 7 -1.46 9.20 -8.51
N ARG A 8 -1.93 9.38 -9.75
CA ARG A 8 -3.26 8.89 -10.16
C ARG A 8 -3.34 7.37 -10.24
N PHE A 9 -2.23 6.70 -10.57
CA PHE A 9 -2.13 5.25 -10.59
C PHE A 9 -2.31 4.63 -9.19
N PHE A 10 -1.75 5.24 -8.18
CA PHE A 10 -1.88 4.80 -6.79
C PHE A 10 -3.26 5.13 -6.19
N PHE A 11 -3.83 6.30 -6.50
CA PHE A 11 -5.15 6.70 -5.99
C PHE A 11 -6.32 5.96 -6.64
N LEU A 12 -6.19 5.51 -7.89
CA LEU A 12 -7.23 4.71 -8.56
C LEU A 12 -7.34 3.28 -8.04
N MET A 13 -6.30 2.77 -7.39
CA MET A 13 -6.32 1.47 -6.72
C MET A 13 -7.02 1.50 -5.35
N ILE A 14 -7.07 2.66 -4.69
CA ILE A 14 -7.78 2.82 -3.42
C ILE A 14 -9.25 3.00 -3.75
N ARG A 15 -10.07 1.94 -3.62
CA ARG A 15 -11.51 2.05 -3.57
C ARG A 15 -11.85 3.12 -2.53
N ARG A 16 -12.79 4.04 -2.85
CA ARG A 16 -13.33 4.97 -1.84
C ARG A 16 -13.75 4.12 -0.63
N PRO A 17 -13.19 4.36 0.56
CA PRO A 17 -13.59 3.62 1.75
C PRO A 17 -15.09 3.82 1.95
N PRO A 18 -15.82 2.82 2.46
CA PRO A 18 -17.20 3.00 2.86
C PRO A 18 -17.28 4.16 3.85
N ARG A 19 -18.35 4.95 3.80
CA ARG A 19 -18.54 6.18 4.59
C ARG A 19 -18.39 6.06 6.12
N SER A 20 -18.23 4.84 6.64
CA SER A 20 -18.08 4.51 8.05
C SER A 20 -16.63 4.41 8.56
N THR A 21 -15.61 4.48 7.69
CA THR A 21 -14.21 4.47 8.14
C THR A 21 -13.77 5.89 8.48
N LEU A 22 -14.00 6.28 9.72
CA LEU A 22 -13.37 7.44 10.34
C LEU A 22 -11.87 7.15 10.51
N PHE A 23 -11.07 7.55 9.53
CA PHE A 23 -9.63 7.67 9.75
C PHE A 23 -9.42 8.72 10.85
N PRO A 24 -8.70 8.41 11.93
CA PRO A 24 -8.31 9.44 12.89
C PRO A 24 -7.57 10.55 12.10
N TYR A 25 -7.96 11.79 12.32
CA TYR A 25 -7.39 12.98 11.65
C TYR A 25 -5.86 13.00 11.67
N THR A 26 -5.27 12.39 12.70
CA THR A 26 -3.82 12.21 12.87
C THR A 26 -3.15 11.31 11.82
N THR A 27 -3.89 10.41 11.16
CA THR A 27 -3.34 9.48 10.15
C THR A 27 -3.04 10.21 8.84
N LEU A 28 -3.85 11.20 8.46
CA LEU A 28 -3.65 12.03 7.27
C LEU A 28 -2.35 12.86 7.35
N PHE A 29 -1.99 13.34 8.53
CA PHE A 29 -0.80 14.18 8.73
C PHE A 29 0.54 13.43 8.65
N ARG A 30 0.55 12.09 8.59
CA ARG A 30 1.78 11.28 8.55
C ARG A 30 1.96 10.50 7.25
N SER A 31 0.97 10.52 6.36
CA SER A 31 1.02 9.82 5.07
C SER A 31 1.97 10.47 4.05
N TRP A 32 2.28 11.76 4.23
CA TRP A 32 3.14 12.49 3.33
C TRP A 32 4.56 11.91 3.21
N ARG A 33 5.07 11.28 4.26
CA ARG A 33 6.40 10.64 4.21
C ARG A 33 6.44 9.45 3.27
N TYR A 34 5.38 8.65 3.22
CA TYR A 34 5.27 7.58 2.24
C TYR A 34 5.19 8.15 0.81
N ARG A 35 4.40 9.22 0.61
CA ARG A 35 4.36 9.94 -0.67
C ARG A 35 5.75 10.43 -1.09
N ASP A 36 6.50 11.04 -0.18
CA ASP A 36 7.83 11.56 -0.46
C ASP A 36 8.82 10.44 -0.78
N TRP A 37 8.73 9.31 -0.08
CA TRP A 37 9.49 8.11 -0.40
C TRP A 37 9.18 7.61 -1.82
N VAL A 38 7.92 7.56 -2.22
CA VAL A 38 7.51 7.18 -3.58
C VAL A 38 8.07 8.15 -4.61
N ILE A 39 7.98 9.47 -4.36
CA ILE A 39 8.53 10.50 -5.23
C ILE A 39 10.04 10.32 -5.41
N ASP A 40 10.77 10.12 -4.32
CA ASP A 40 12.21 9.90 -4.34
C ASP A 40 12.58 8.62 -5.10
N ALA A 41 11.86 7.51 -4.85
CA ALA A 41 12.05 6.26 -5.54
C ALA A 41 11.96 6.41 -7.08
N PHE A 42 10.95 7.15 -7.56
CA PHE A 42 10.82 7.43 -9.00
C PHE A 42 11.85 8.42 -9.52
N ASN A 43 12.24 9.42 -8.73
CA ASN A 43 13.25 10.39 -9.13
C ASN A 43 14.62 9.74 -9.36
N ARG A 44 15.00 8.80 -8.51
CA ARG A 44 16.24 8.03 -8.65
C ARG A 44 16.14 6.79 -9.55
N ASP A 45 14.96 6.58 -10.16
CA ASP A 45 14.66 5.42 -11.01
C ASP A 45 14.90 4.08 -10.28
N LEU A 46 14.37 3.98 -9.05
CA LEU A 46 14.44 2.73 -8.30
C LEU A 46 13.83 1.60 -9.14
N PRO A 47 14.53 0.48 -9.35
CA PRO A 47 14.01 -0.65 -10.11
C PRO A 47 12.62 -1.07 -9.59
N TYR A 48 11.68 -1.33 -10.51
CA TYR A 48 10.29 -1.59 -10.12
C TYR A 48 10.12 -2.84 -9.26
N ASP A 49 10.92 -3.87 -9.49
CA ASP A 49 10.98 -5.06 -8.65
C ASP A 49 11.41 -4.72 -7.22
N GLU A 50 12.46 -3.91 -7.06
CA GLU A 50 12.89 -3.42 -5.75
C GLU A 50 11.83 -2.51 -5.11
N PHE A 51 11.20 -1.63 -5.89
CA PHE A 51 10.10 -0.78 -5.43
C PHE A 51 8.94 -1.62 -4.83
N VAL A 52 8.56 -2.72 -5.48
CA VAL A 52 7.52 -3.65 -4.99
C VAL A 52 8.00 -4.40 -3.75
N ARG A 53 9.24 -4.89 -3.74
CA ARG A 53 9.83 -5.59 -2.60
C ARG A 53 9.88 -4.71 -1.36
N MET A 54 10.27 -3.46 -1.51
CA MET A 54 10.31 -2.48 -0.41
C MET A 54 8.92 -2.19 0.15
N GLN A 55 7.88 -2.13 -0.67
CA GLN A 55 6.51 -1.92 -0.19
C GLN A 55 5.97 -3.12 0.59
N LEU A 56 6.39 -4.33 0.25
CA LEU A 56 5.97 -5.56 0.95
C LEU A 56 6.77 -5.82 2.23
N ALA A 57 8.08 -5.63 2.18
CA ALA A 57 9.02 -6.09 3.20
C ALA A 57 10.16 -5.09 3.47
N GLY A 58 9.98 -3.81 3.19
CA GLY A 58 11.02 -2.80 3.32
C GLY A 58 11.62 -2.74 4.72
N ASP A 59 10.81 -2.87 5.77
CA ASP A 59 11.25 -2.92 7.16
C ASP A 59 12.15 -4.13 7.51
N LEU A 60 12.09 -5.18 6.69
CA LEU A 60 12.92 -6.39 6.84
C LEU A 60 14.18 -6.32 5.95
N ILE A 61 14.08 -5.68 4.78
CA ILE A 61 15.15 -5.53 3.79
C ILE A 61 16.13 -4.44 4.24
N ASP A 62 15.60 -3.25 4.57
CA ASP A 62 16.35 -2.12 5.08
C ASP A 62 15.79 -1.73 6.46
N LYS A 63 16.43 -2.22 7.50
CA LYS A 63 15.98 -2.04 8.90
C LYS A 63 15.97 -0.58 9.34
N GLU A 64 16.79 0.26 8.73
CA GLU A 64 16.97 1.66 9.12
C GLU A 64 15.96 2.57 8.42
N HIS A 65 15.82 2.44 7.08
CA HIS A 65 15.05 3.38 6.27
C HIS A 65 13.84 2.74 5.56
N GLY A 66 13.80 1.41 5.43
CA GLY A 66 12.81 0.72 4.63
C GLY A 66 11.38 0.69 5.20
N ALA A 67 11.21 1.00 6.47
CA ALA A 67 9.88 0.97 7.10
C ALA A 67 8.87 1.91 6.43
N VAL A 68 9.32 3.07 5.91
CA VAL A 68 8.47 4.05 5.25
C VAL A 68 7.83 3.48 3.98
N ALA A 69 8.53 2.61 3.27
CA ALA A 69 8.04 1.98 2.05
C ALA A 69 6.83 1.08 2.29
N THR A 70 6.76 0.43 3.47
CA THR A 70 5.63 -0.43 3.83
C THR A 70 4.33 0.36 4.07
N GLY A 71 4.40 1.68 4.01
CA GLY A 71 3.25 2.58 4.04
C GLY A 71 2.17 2.22 3.02
N PHE A 72 2.52 1.59 1.91
CA PHE A 72 1.56 1.12 0.91
C PHE A 72 0.43 0.27 1.53
N PHE A 73 0.79 -0.70 2.35
CA PHE A 73 -0.19 -1.55 3.04
C PHE A 73 -0.58 -1.00 4.41
N ALA A 74 0.29 -0.23 5.05
CA ALA A 74 0.02 0.30 6.39
C ALA A 74 -0.96 1.48 6.38
N LEU A 75 -1.07 2.22 5.28
CA LEU A 75 -2.02 3.33 5.09
C LEU A 75 -3.35 2.87 4.46
N GLY A 76 -3.44 1.60 4.05
CA GLY A 76 -4.68 1.00 3.57
C GLY A 76 -5.75 0.91 4.68
N PRO A 77 -7.00 0.61 4.30
CA PRO A 77 -8.08 0.46 5.26
C PRO A 77 -7.74 -0.56 6.35
N THR A 78 -8.00 -0.18 7.59
CA THR A 78 -7.98 -1.10 8.74
C THR A 78 -9.35 -1.06 9.37
N TYR A 79 -10.09 -2.15 9.22
CA TYR A 79 -11.43 -2.27 9.78
C TYR A 79 -11.32 -2.56 11.27
N ILE A 80 -12.09 -1.83 12.07
CA ILE A 80 -12.10 -1.94 13.53
C ILE A 80 -13.53 -2.21 13.97
N SER A 81 -13.68 -3.19 14.87
CA SER A 81 -14.95 -3.41 15.57
C SER A 81 -15.01 -2.49 16.79
N ASP A 82 -16.08 -1.75 16.93
CA ASP A 82 -16.37 -0.85 18.06
C ASP A 82 -16.96 -1.57 19.29
N GLY A 83 -17.23 -2.86 19.17
CA GLY A 83 -17.81 -3.69 20.21
C GLY A 83 -16.89 -4.76 20.80
N GLY A 84 -17.29 -5.32 21.95
CA GLY A 84 -16.63 -6.47 22.60
C GLY A 84 -16.86 -7.80 21.89
N ASP A 85 -17.75 -7.85 20.87
CA ASP A 85 -18.15 -9.07 20.20
C ASP A 85 -16.99 -9.72 19.43
N PRO A 86 -16.61 -10.97 19.75
CA PRO A 86 -15.54 -11.70 19.05
C PRO A 86 -15.82 -11.91 17.56
N VAL A 87 -17.10 -12.06 17.16
CA VAL A 87 -17.48 -12.27 15.76
C VAL A 87 -17.25 -11.00 14.96
N ALA A 88 -17.67 -9.84 15.49
CA ALA A 88 -17.44 -8.55 14.86
C ALA A 88 -15.94 -8.23 14.71
N LYS A 89 -15.13 -8.58 15.73
CA LYS A 89 -13.66 -8.45 15.64
C LYS A 89 -13.05 -9.33 14.55
N ALA A 90 -13.47 -10.59 14.49
CA ALA A 90 -13.00 -11.53 13.46
C ALA A 90 -13.42 -11.05 12.06
N GLN A 91 -14.63 -10.51 11.90
CA GLN A 91 -15.11 -9.94 10.63
C GLN A 91 -14.27 -8.74 10.22
N ALA A 92 -14.04 -7.77 11.09
CA ALA A 92 -13.22 -6.59 10.81
C ALA A 92 -11.79 -6.97 10.41
N MET A 93 -11.20 -7.94 11.11
CA MET A 93 -9.88 -8.47 10.74
C MET A 93 -9.89 -9.13 9.36
N SER A 94 -10.91 -9.94 9.05
CA SER A 94 -11.05 -10.61 7.77
C SER A 94 -11.22 -9.61 6.62
N GLU A 95 -11.94 -8.51 6.82
CA GLU A 95 -12.10 -7.43 5.84
C GLU A 95 -10.77 -6.68 5.60
N THR A 96 -10.00 -6.43 6.67
CA THR A 96 -8.65 -5.86 6.56
C THR A 96 -7.71 -6.76 5.74
N LEU A 97 -7.76 -8.07 5.97
CA LEU A 97 -6.94 -9.02 5.22
C LEU A 97 -7.38 -9.11 3.77
N ASP A 98 -8.68 -9.08 3.51
CA ASP A 98 -9.24 -9.12 2.16
C ASP A 98 -8.79 -7.90 1.34
N ASP A 99 -8.85 -6.71 1.92
CA ASP A 99 -8.35 -5.49 1.27
C ASP A 99 -6.86 -5.60 0.92
N ARG A 100 -6.03 -6.13 1.81
CA ARG A 100 -4.60 -6.32 1.55
C ARG A 100 -4.31 -7.34 0.45
N VAL A 101 -5.03 -8.46 0.46
CA VAL A 101 -4.92 -9.49 -0.60
C VAL A 101 -5.40 -8.92 -1.93
N ASP A 102 -6.54 -8.22 -1.98
CA ASP A 102 -7.06 -7.62 -3.21
C ASP A 102 -6.13 -6.53 -3.74
N THR A 103 -5.62 -5.67 -2.85
CA THR A 103 -4.63 -4.64 -3.20
C THR A 103 -3.37 -5.25 -3.81
N LEU A 104 -2.82 -6.29 -3.20
CA LEU A 104 -1.66 -7.00 -3.72
C LEU A 104 -1.94 -7.62 -5.08
N THR A 105 -2.97 -8.48 -5.14
CA THR A 105 -3.16 -9.36 -6.29
C THR A 105 -3.76 -8.62 -7.47
N ARG A 106 -4.75 -7.77 -7.28
CA ARG A 106 -5.31 -6.91 -8.32
C ARG A 106 -4.37 -5.77 -8.69
N GLY A 107 -3.67 -5.24 -7.70
CA GLY A 107 -2.74 -4.14 -7.87
C GLY A 107 -1.47 -4.53 -8.64
N ILE A 108 -0.85 -5.65 -8.35
CA ILE A 108 0.45 -6.03 -8.91
C ILE A 108 0.31 -7.13 -9.97
N LEU A 109 -0.58 -8.10 -9.73
CA LEU A 109 -0.73 -9.28 -10.58
C LEU A 109 -1.94 -9.22 -11.54
N ALA A 110 -2.83 -8.25 -11.36
CA ALA A 110 -4.11 -8.15 -12.06
C ALA A 110 -4.95 -9.46 -11.97
N LEU A 111 -4.95 -10.09 -10.79
CA LEU A 111 -5.77 -11.27 -10.48
C LEU A 111 -6.81 -10.94 -9.41
N THR A 112 -8.02 -11.50 -9.57
CA THR A 112 -9.16 -11.28 -8.65
C THR A 112 -9.21 -12.33 -7.55
N VAL A 113 -8.08 -12.52 -6.83
CA VAL A 113 -7.92 -13.59 -5.82
C VAL A 113 -8.93 -13.48 -4.67
N SER A 114 -9.37 -12.27 -4.31
CA SER A 114 -10.38 -12.04 -3.28
C SER A 114 -11.72 -12.75 -3.56
N CYS A 115 -12.04 -13.08 -4.82
CA CYS A 115 -13.19 -13.90 -5.17
C CYS A 115 -13.11 -15.31 -4.55
N ALA A 116 -11.89 -15.80 -4.28
CA ALA A 116 -11.65 -17.11 -3.66
C ALA A 116 -11.77 -17.10 -2.13
N ARG A 117 -12.18 -16.01 -1.49
CA ARG A 117 -12.36 -15.91 -0.03
C ARG A 117 -13.43 -16.87 0.49
N CYS A 118 -14.53 -17.04 -0.23
CA CYS A 118 -15.70 -17.80 0.25
C CYS A 118 -15.86 -19.17 -0.41
N HIS A 119 -15.34 -19.37 -1.61
CA HIS A 119 -15.41 -20.58 -2.42
C HIS A 119 -14.24 -20.59 -3.41
N GLU A 120 -14.04 -21.70 -4.13
CA GLU A 120 -13.09 -21.74 -5.24
C GLU A 120 -13.42 -20.62 -6.25
N HIS A 121 -12.41 -19.96 -6.82
CA HIS A 121 -12.65 -18.91 -7.80
C HIS A 121 -13.48 -19.45 -8.98
N LYS A 122 -14.54 -18.73 -9.36
CA LYS A 122 -15.53 -19.23 -10.31
C LYS A 122 -14.98 -19.48 -11.72
N PHE A 123 -14.00 -18.68 -12.14
CA PHE A 123 -13.53 -18.67 -13.54
C PHE A 123 -12.03 -18.99 -13.65
N ASP A 124 -11.23 -18.56 -12.71
CA ASP A 124 -9.78 -18.78 -12.69
C ASP A 124 -9.44 -19.98 -11.80
N PRO A 125 -8.40 -20.76 -12.10
CA PRO A 125 -7.99 -21.91 -11.28
C PRO A 125 -7.26 -21.46 -10.00
N ILE A 126 -7.95 -20.67 -9.19
CA ILE A 126 -7.47 -20.15 -7.90
C ILE A 126 -8.29 -20.81 -6.79
N PRO A 127 -7.70 -21.80 -6.08
CA PRO A 127 -8.36 -22.45 -4.97
C PRO A 127 -8.58 -21.49 -3.80
N GLN A 128 -9.63 -21.72 -3.02
CA GLN A 128 -9.88 -20.98 -1.77
C GLN A 128 -8.65 -21.02 -0.84
N LEU A 129 -7.94 -22.12 -0.83
CA LEU A 129 -6.73 -22.29 -0.03
C LEU A 129 -5.63 -21.27 -0.38
N ASP A 130 -5.49 -20.88 -1.66
CA ASP A 130 -4.49 -19.89 -2.10
C ASP A 130 -4.79 -18.48 -1.56
N TYR A 131 -6.09 -18.12 -1.48
CA TYR A 131 -6.49 -16.88 -0.81
C TYR A 131 -6.02 -16.86 0.65
N TYR A 132 -6.30 -17.92 1.41
CA TYR A 132 -5.88 -17.99 2.83
C TYR A 132 -4.37 -18.14 3.02
N SER A 133 -3.66 -18.70 2.05
CA SER A 133 -2.20 -18.73 2.03
C SER A 133 -1.62 -17.31 1.97
N LEU A 134 -2.14 -16.45 1.09
CA LEU A 134 -1.74 -15.04 1.01
C LEU A 134 -2.23 -14.21 2.20
N ALA A 135 -3.49 -14.40 2.62
CA ALA A 135 -4.03 -13.74 3.81
C ALA A 135 -3.21 -14.06 5.06
N GLY A 136 -2.69 -15.29 5.16
CA GLY A 136 -1.81 -15.73 6.24
C GLY A 136 -0.52 -14.91 6.34
N VAL A 137 0.03 -14.44 5.23
CA VAL A 137 1.20 -13.55 5.23
C VAL A 137 0.87 -12.24 5.94
N PHE A 138 -0.22 -11.60 5.55
CA PHE A 138 -0.65 -10.32 6.16
C PHE A 138 -1.22 -10.49 7.57
N ASN A 139 -1.80 -11.64 7.91
CA ASN A 139 -2.26 -11.94 9.26
C ASN A 139 -1.11 -11.97 10.28
N ASN A 140 0.11 -12.23 9.83
CA ASN A 140 1.31 -12.20 10.64
C ASN A 140 2.00 -10.83 10.67
N THR A 141 1.25 -9.76 10.41
CA THR A 141 1.73 -8.37 10.46
C THR A 141 0.86 -7.50 11.35
N ASN A 142 1.47 -6.46 11.92
CA ASN A 142 0.75 -5.36 12.56
C ASN A 142 1.08 -4.05 11.85
N VAL A 143 0.11 -3.11 11.88
CA VAL A 143 0.38 -1.70 11.53
C VAL A 143 0.77 -0.97 12.80
N ILE A 144 1.90 -0.27 12.76
CA ILE A 144 2.37 0.58 13.85
C ILE A 144 2.72 1.97 13.35
N ILE A 145 2.79 2.91 14.28
CA ILE A 145 3.43 4.20 14.08
C ILE A 145 4.88 4.05 14.53
N LYS A 146 5.80 4.00 13.58
CA LYS A 146 7.23 3.82 13.84
C LYS A 146 7.95 5.17 13.80
N PRO A 147 8.68 5.57 14.86
CA PRO A 147 9.53 6.76 14.84
C PRO A 147 10.64 6.63 13.80
N ILE A 148 10.96 7.76 13.13
CA ILE A 148 12.09 7.89 12.20
C ILE A 148 13.11 8.81 12.84
N ALA A 149 13.94 8.25 13.71
CA ALA A 149 15.02 8.98 14.36
C ALA A 149 16.12 7.98 14.76
N PRO A 150 17.36 8.42 14.97
CA PRO A 150 18.40 7.58 15.55
C PRO A 150 17.97 7.00 16.91
N GLN A 151 18.35 5.75 17.19
CA GLN A 151 17.92 5.05 18.40
C GLN A 151 18.13 5.83 19.70
N PRO A 152 19.27 6.54 19.92
CA PRO A 152 19.45 7.33 21.14
C PRO A 152 18.43 8.47 21.32
N VAL A 153 17.94 9.04 20.20
CA VAL A 153 16.90 10.08 20.22
C VAL A 153 15.54 9.46 20.58
N ILE A 154 15.24 8.29 20.03
CA ILE A 154 14.03 7.53 20.36
C ILE A 154 14.02 7.16 21.85
N ASP A 155 15.13 6.64 22.36
CA ASP A 155 15.24 6.22 23.76
C ASP A 155 15.06 7.42 24.72
N ARG A 156 15.68 8.56 24.41
CA ARG A 156 15.51 9.81 25.18
C ARG A 156 14.06 10.28 25.20
N TYR A 157 13.40 10.25 24.03
CA TYR A 157 11.99 10.61 23.91
C TYR A 157 11.11 9.65 24.71
N ASN A 158 11.32 8.35 24.57
CA ASN A 158 10.54 7.33 25.27
C ASN A 158 10.67 7.44 26.77
N LYS A 159 11.90 7.69 27.28
CA LYS A 159 12.16 7.92 28.70
C LYS A 159 11.37 9.11 29.22
N ALA A 160 11.44 10.25 28.55
CA ALA A 160 10.67 11.44 28.92
C ALA A 160 9.16 11.21 28.91
N GLN A 161 8.65 10.49 27.90
CA GLN A 161 7.23 10.14 27.81
C GLN A 161 6.80 9.16 28.90
N GLN A 162 7.67 8.26 29.31
CA GLN A 162 7.40 7.35 30.42
C GLN A 162 7.31 8.10 31.73
N GLU A 163 8.25 8.98 32.03
CA GLU A 163 8.25 9.85 33.23
C GLU A 163 6.94 10.67 33.30
N ILE A 164 6.54 11.29 32.19
CA ILE A 164 5.28 12.04 32.11
C ILE A 164 4.06 11.14 32.40
N ARG A 165 4.01 9.92 31.84
CA ARG A 165 2.90 8.99 32.10
C ARG A 165 2.83 8.53 33.54
N GLU A 166 3.97 8.26 34.17
CA GLU A 166 4.05 7.84 35.58
C GLU A 166 3.55 8.94 36.50
N HIS A 167 3.98 10.19 36.26
CA HIS A 167 3.51 11.36 37.03
C HIS A 167 2.00 11.63 36.82
N ASP A 168 1.51 11.56 35.58
CA ASP A 168 0.09 11.73 35.26
C ASP A 168 -0.77 10.64 35.93
N ALA A 169 -0.31 9.39 35.91
CA ALA A 169 -0.99 8.27 36.57
C ALA A 169 -1.04 8.45 38.09
N SER A 170 0.06 8.90 38.70
CA SER A 170 0.14 9.22 40.14
C SER A 170 -0.84 10.34 40.53
N LEU A 171 -0.83 11.43 39.75
CA LEU A 171 -1.78 12.54 39.95
C LEU A 171 -3.24 12.10 39.88
N ARG A 172 -3.60 11.36 38.81
CA ARG A 172 -4.96 10.84 38.62
C ARG A 172 -5.40 9.89 39.73
N THR A 173 -4.47 9.07 40.20
CA THR A 173 -4.73 8.13 41.32
C THR A 173 -5.02 8.90 42.59
N ARG A 174 -4.23 9.94 42.89
CA ARG A 174 -4.40 10.81 44.06
C ARG A 174 -5.75 11.54 43.98
N GLU A 175 -6.07 12.16 42.85
CA GLU A 175 -7.34 12.84 42.63
C GLU A 175 -8.55 11.89 42.78
N ARG A 176 -8.42 10.62 42.30
CA ARG A 176 -9.48 9.62 42.41
C ARG A 176 -9.70 9.20 43.88
N ASN A 177 -8.61 9.01 44.63
CA ASN A 177 -8.71 8.62 46.03
C ASN A 177 -9.37 9.71 46.87
N LEU A 178 -8.98 10.98 46.66
CA LEU A 178 -9.62 12.12 47.36
C LEU A 178 -11.12 12.26 47.02
N LYS A 179 -11.53 11.93 45.80
CA LYS A 179 -12.97 11.90 45.43
C LYS A 179 -13.72 10.75 46.07
N LYS A 180 -13.06 9.57 46.26
CA LYS A 180 -13.70 8.41 46.88
C LYS A 180 -13.94 8.59 48.39
N ASP A 181 -13.08 9.32 49.06
CA ASP A 181 -13.16 9.56 50.52
C ASP A 181 -14.41 10.38 50.91
N GLY A 182 -15.09 11.06 49.96
CA GLY A 182 -16.32 11.83 50.20
C GLY A 182 -16.15 13.04 51.13
N ARG A 183 -14.93 13.31 51.65
CA ARG A 183 -14.61 14.41 52.52
C ARG A 183 -13.92 15.56 51.74
N LYS A 184 -13.97 16.75 52.25
CA LYS A 184 -13.17 17.88 51.70
C LYS A 184 -11.69 17.57 51.89
N PRO A 185 -10.87 17.78 50.83
CA PRO A 185 -9.40 17.63 50.93
C PRO A 185 -8.83 18.58 51.98
N THR A 186 -7.82 18.13 52.69
CA THR A 186 -7.06 18.98 53.62
C THR A 186 -6.16 19.96 52.86
N ALA A 187 -5.71 21.03 53.54
CA ALA A 187 -4.80 21.99 52.94
C ALA A 187 -3.46 21.35 52.47
N ALA A 188 -2.96 20.36 53.21
CA ALA A 188 -1.76 19.60 52.84
C ALA A 188 -1.95 18.77 51.58
N GLU A 189 -3.12 18.11 51.42
CA GLU A 189 -3.49 17.31 50.22
C GLU A 189 -3.66 18.20 48.98
N LEU A 190 -4.21 19.41 49.15
CA LEU A 190 -4.33 20.38 48.08
C LEU A 190 -2.97 20.89 47.59
N GLU A 191 -2.08 21.15 48.55
CA GLU A 191 -0.71 21.59 48.23
C GLU A 191 0.10 20.51 47.54
N GLU A 192 -0.06 19.24 47.95
CA GLU A 192 0.54 18.07 47.30
C GLU A 192 0.03 17.93 45.84
N LEU A 193 -1.28 18.03 45.63
CA LEU A 193 -1.84 18.03 44.27
C LEU A 193 -1.32 19.15 43.39
N LYS A 194 -1.18 20.36 43.96
CA LYS A 194 -0.64 21.51 43.25
C LYS A 194 0.81 21.29 42.86
N ARG A 195 1.61 20.72 43.79
CA ARG A 195 3.00 20.35 43.51
C ARG A 195 3.11 19.34 42.40
N LEU A 196 2.35 18.22 42.44
CA LEU A 196 2.33 17.18 41.40
C LEU A 196 1.92 17.74 40.03
N ARG A 197 0.97 18.66 39.98
CA ARG A 197 0.57 19.32 38.72
C ARG A 197 1.69 20.18 38.17
N THR A 198 2.36 20.95 39.01
CA THR A 198 3.48 21.80 38.59
C THR A 198 4.65 20.98 38.09
N GLU A 199 4.98 19.87 38.76
CA GLU A 199 6.02 18.93 38.33
C GLU A 199 5.65 18.31 36.96
N LEU A 200 4.40 17.88 36.79
CA LEU A 200 3.93 17.34 35.51
C LEU A 200 4.02 18.36 34.37
N ASP A 201 3.65 19.61 34.64
CA ASP A 201 3.73 20.69 33.65
C ASP A 201 5.17 21.03 33.27
N GLN A 202 6.10 20.97 34.23
CA GLN A 202 7.54 21.14 34.00
C GLN A 202 8.09 19.99 33.15
N LEU A 203 7.74 18.74 33.47
CA LEU A 203 8.12 17.57 32.67
C LEU A 203 7.61 17.68 31.22
N LYS A 204 6.34 18.06 31.01
CA LYS A 204 5.77 18.29 29.67
C LYS A 204 6.49 19.43 28.92
N LYS A 205 6.83 20.52 29.61
CA LYS A 205 7.52 21.67 29.00
C LYS A 205 8.96 21.33 28.58
N ASN A 206 9.64 20.49 29.36
CA ASN A 206 11.02 20.08 29.12
C ASN A 206 11.13 18.82 28.24
N ALA A 207 10.03 18.20 27.89
CA ALA A 207 10.02 17.00 27.05
C ALA A 207 10.58 17.29 25.66
N PRO A 208 11.33 16.34 25.07
CA PRO A 208 11.75 16.45 23.68
C PRO A 208 10.54 16.62 22.76
N PRO A 209 10.67 17.33 21.63
CA PRO A 209 9.60 17.46 20.66
C PRO A 209 9.15 16.10 20.13
N ALA A 210 7.92 16.04 19.65
CA ALA A 210 7.36 14.81 19.06
C ALA A 210 8.25 14.30 17.93
N LEU A 211 8.53 12.99 17.94
CA LEU A 211 9.33 12.38 16.90
C LEU A 211 8.55 12.29 15.59
N ASP A 212 9.24 12.58 14.52
CA ASP A 212 8.78 12.20 13.19
C ASP A 212 8.52 10.70 13.12
N SER A 213 7.41 10.31 12.50
CA SER A 213 7.01 8.91 12.48
C SER A 213 6.25 8.56 11.21
N VAL A 214 6.26 7.28 10.86
CA VAL A 214 5.57 6.72 9.70
C VAL A 214 4.64 5.59 10.11
N HIS A 215 3.59 5.38 9.32
CA HIS A 215 2.83 4.13 9.40
C HIS A 215 3.64 3.04 8.70
N ALA A 216 3.88 1.96 9.39
CA ALA A 216 4.67 0.84 8.88
C ALA A 216 4.03 -0.50 9.23
N LEU A 217 4.27 -1.50 8.37
CA LEU A 217 4.06 -2.89 8.73
C LEU A 217 5.25 -3.39 9.56
N VAL A 218 4.95 -4.24 10.53
CA VAL A 218 5.97 -4.98 11.31
C VAL A 218 5.55 -6.42 11.45
N GLU A 219 6.54 -7.28 11.67
CA GLU A 219 6.32 -8.69 11.96
C GLU A 219 5.51 -8.85 13.27
N ARG A 220 4.55 -9.78 13.24
CA ARG A 220 3.75 -10.17 14.41
C ARG A 220 3.95 -11.64 14.77
N GLY A 221 4.16 -12.49 13.76
CA GLY A 221 4.23 -13.92 13.94
C GLY A 221 4.57 -14.69 12.67
N SER A 222 4.37 -16.00 12.71
CA SER A 222 4.67 -16.93 11.61
C SER A 222 3.67 -18.07 11.48
N ALA A 223 2.46 -17.92 12.08
CA ALA A 223 1.45 -18.97 12.06
C ALA A 223 0.68 -19.03 10.74
N ASP A 224 0.41 -20.24 10.26
CA ASP A 224 -0.45 -20.45 9.11
C ASP A 224 -1.92 -20.26 9.50
N MET A 225 -2.72 -19.67 8.62
CA MET A 225 -4.16 -19.50 8.82
C MET A 225 -4.91 -20.81 8.55
N LYS A 226 -6.10 -20.95 9.15
CA LYS A 226 -7.08 -21.95 8.73
C LYS A 226 -8.06 -21.33 7.74
N LEU A 227 -8.44 -22.11 6.75
CA LEU A 227 -9.46 -21.74 5.78
C LEU A 227 -10.82 -21.56 6.49
N ALA A 228 -11.52 -20.47 6.24
CA ALA A 228 -12.90 -20.29 6.71
C ALA A 228 -13.87 -20.90 5.69
N LEU A 229 -14.52 -22.00 6.05
CA LEU A 229 -15.43 -22.72 5.18
C LEU A 229 -16.58 -21.82 4.73
N ARG A 230 -16.71 -21.61 3.43
CA ARG A 230 -17.68 -20.68 2.81
C ARG A 230 -17.56 -19.24 3.35
N GLY A 231 -16.34 -18.81 3.71
CA GLY A 231 -16.09 -17.50 4.31
C GLY A 231 -16.58 -17.35 5.75
N ASN A 232 -17.08 -18.42 6.39
CA ASN A 232 -17.57 -18.36 7.75
C ASN A 232 -16.43 -18.52 8.75
N LEU A 233 -16.12 -17.45 9.47
CA LEU A 233 -15.00 -17.37 10.42
C LEU A 233 -15.19 -18.26 11.67
N LEU A 234 -16.39 -18.74 11.94
CA LEU A 234 -16.69 -19.67 13.02
C LEU A 234 -16.58 -21.15 12.59
N ARG A 235 -16.45 -21.41 11.27
CA ARG A 235 -16.32 -22.74 10.71
C ARG A 235 -14.99 -22.88 9.99
N LEU A 236 -13.98 -23.29 10.74
CA LEU A 236 -12.62 -23.42 10.22
C LEU A 236 -12.39 -24.81 9.60
N GLY A 237 -11.76 -24.80 8.44
CA GLY A 237 -11.34 -25.98 7.68
C GLY A 237 -9.85 -26.28 7.86
N PRO A 238 -9.19 -26.86 6.82
CA PRO A 238 -7.80 -27.21 6.86
C PRO A 238 -6.89 -25.98 7.03
N VAL A 239 -5.65 -26.24 7.46
CA VAL A 239 -4.59 -25.22 7.52
C VAL A 239 -4.20 -24.86 6.09
N ALA A 240 -4.07 -23.56 5.84
CA ALA A 240 -3.56 -22.98 4.61
C ALA A 240 -2.11 -22.52 4.83
N PRO A 241 -1.11 -23.34 4.46
CA PRO A 241 0.28 -22.94 4.59
C PRO A 241 0.54 -21.68 3.77
N ARG A 242 1.28 -20.71 4.32
CA ARG A 242 1.67 -19.51 3.61
C ARG A 242 2.56 -19.90 2.44
N ARG A 243 2.14 -19.57 1.23
CA ARG A 243 2.82 -19.85 -0.04
C ARG A 243 2.30 -18.94 -1.14
N PHE A 244 2.99 -18.92 -2.27
CA PHE A 244 2.53 -18.18 -3.44
C PHE A 244 1.40 -18.92 -4.18
N LEU A 245 0.81 -18.26 -5.18
CA LEU A 245 -0.34 -18.77 -5.93
C LEU A 245 0.05 -19.97 -6.83
N ARG A 246 -0.71 -21.06 -6.76
CA ARG A 246 -0.48 -22.26 -7.57
C ARG A 246 -0.59 -22.00 -9.07
N ILE A 247 -1.48 -21.14 -9.48
CA ILE A 247 -1.63 -20.75 -10.89
C ILE A 247 -0.34 -20.18 -11.50
N LEU A 248 0.56 -19.63 -10.69
CA LEU A 248 1.81 -19.01 -11.14
C LEU A 248 3.06 -19.87 -10.90
N THR A 249 2.97 -20.86 -10.03
CA THR A 249 4.16 -21.62 -9.59
C THR A 249 4.00 -23.15 -9.67
N GLY A 250 2.83 -23.64 -10.09
CA GLY A 250 2.53 -25.07 -10.15
C GLY A 250 1.77 -25.58 -8.92
N ALA A 251 1.48 -26.88 -8.91
CA ALA A 251 0.51 -27.49 -7.98
C ALA A 251 0.93 -27.44 -6.50
N ASP A 252 2.22 -27.46 -6.20
CA ASP A 252 2.74 -27.45 -4.81
C ASP A 252 3.88 -26.42 -4.64
N PRO A 253 3.53 -25.12 -4.55
CA PRO A 253 4.53 -24.08 -4.30
C PRO A 253 5.26 -24.29 -2.97
N PRO A 254 6.53 -23.88 -2.84
CA PRO A 254 7.25 -23.94 -1.57
C PRO A 254 6.54 -23.12 -0.49
N LYS A 255 6.54 -23.65 0.74
CA LYS A 255 5.99 -22.93 1.90
C LYS A 255 6.93 -21.80 2.30
N PHE A 256 6.35 -20.68 2.69
CA PHE A 256 7.09 -19.58 3.30
C PHE A 256 7.46 -19.94 4.74
N THR A 257 8.72 -19.78 5.10
CA THR A 257 9.29 -20.22 6.38
C THR A 257 9.87 -19.07 7.20
N LYS A 258 10.16 -17.93 6.57
CA LYS A 258 10.81 -16.78 7.22
C LYS A 258 9.78 -15.80 7.77
N GLY A 259 9.61 -15.75 9.08
CA GLY A 259 8.71 -14.80 9.75
C GLY A 259 7.28 -14.86 9.21
N SER A 260 6.71 -13.73 8.83
CA SER A 260 5.38 -13.65 8.19
C SER A 260 5.33 -14.27 6.78
N GLY A 261 6.48 -14.43 6.10
CA GLY A 261 6.57 -14.80 4.69
C GLY A 261 6.60 -13.63 3.71
N ARG A 262 6.65 -12.37 4.20
CA ARG A 262 6.63 -11.18 3.32
C ARG A 262 7.84 -11.09 2.39
N ILE A 263 9.03 -11.47 2.85
CA ILE A 263 10.24 -11.49 2.00
C ILE A 263 10.06 -12.49 0.86
N GLU A 264 9.68 -13.73 1.19
CA GLU A 264 9.48 -14.79 0.21
C GLU A 264 8.34 -14.47 -0.77
N LEU A 265 7.28 -13.83 -0.29
CA LEU A 265 6.19 -13.32 -1.13
C LEU A 265 6.69 -12.23 -2.08
N ALA A 266 7.50 -11.30 -1.59
CA ALA A 266 8.07 -10.23 -2.40
C ALA A 266 9.00 -10.80 -3.50
N GLU A 267 9.84 -11.76 -3.15
CA GLU A 267 10.71 -12.48 -4.09
C GLU A 267 9.89 -13.22 -5.17
N ALA A 268 8.83 -13.94 -4.78
CA ALA A 268 7.97 -14.65 -5.73
C ALA A 268 7.23 -13.71 -6.69
N ILE A 269 6.75 -12.57 -6.20
CA ILE A 269 6.05 -11.57 -7.03
C ILE A 269 7.00 -10.91 -8.02
N THR A 270 8.22 -10.59 -7.60
CA THR A 270 9.20 -9.86 -8.41
C THR A 270 10.14 -10.76 -9.20
N SER A 271 9.96 -12.07 -9.11
CA SER A 271 10.72 -13.03 -9.91
C SER A 271 10.54 -12.76 -11.41
N ALA A 272 11.63 -12.84 -12.17
CA ALA A 272 11.59 -12.75 -13.63
C ALA A 272 10.76 -13.89 -14.27
N GLU A 273 10.58 -14.99 -13.56
CA GLU A 273 9.74 -16.11 -13.98
C GLU A 273 8.24 -15.86 -13.78
N ASN A 274 7.88 -14.86 -12.97
CA ASN A 274 6.49 -14.49 -12.77
C ASN A 274 5.96 -13.79 -14.03
N PRO A 275 5.00 -14.41 -14.75
CA PRO A 275 4.57 -13.88 -16.04
C PRO A 275 3.73 -12.61 -15.95
N LEU A 276 3.25 -12.23 -14.76
CA LEU A 276 2.25 -11.17 -14.62
C LEU A 276 2.83 -9.83 -14.22
N THR A 277 3.74 -9.77 -13.25
CA THR A 277 4.18 -8.50 -12.64
C THR A 277 4.67 -7.49 -13.69
N ALA A 278 5.58 -7.91 -14.57
CA ALA A 278 6.09 -7.05 -15.63
C ALA A 278 5.00 -6.68 -16.66
N ARG A 279 4.22 -7.68 -17.13
CA ARG A 279 3.14 -7.45 -18.11
C ARG A 279 2.08 -6.49 -17.59
N VAL A 280 1.65 -6.65 -16.35
CA VAL A 280 0.63 -5.79 -15.73
C VAL A 280 1.15 -4.36 -15.60
N PHE A 281 2.39 -4.19 -15.16
CA PHE A 281 2.98 -2.86 -15.03
C PHE A 281 3.16 -2.17 -16.38
N VAL A 282 3.74 -2.86 -17.35
CA VAL A 282 3.94 -2.34 -18.71
C VAL A 282 2.60 -1.98 -19.38
N ASN A 283 1.57 -2.83 -19.23
CA ASN A 283 0.24 -2.57 -19.74
C ASN A 283 -0.37 -1.26 -19.19
N ARG A 284 -0.13 -0.98 -17.92
CA ARG A 284 -0.60 0.25 -17.27
C ARG A 284 0.21 1.47 -17.71
N ILE A 285 1.53 1.34 -17.85
CA ILE A 285 2.35 2.42 -18.41
C ILE A 285 1.90 2.73 -19.84
N TRP A 286 1.65 1.71 -20.65
CA TRP A 286 1.08 1.86 -21.99
C TRP A 286 -0.26 2.62 -21.97
N MET A 287 -1.17 2.23 -21.09
CA MET A 287 -2.46 2.92 -20.90
C MET A 287 -2.29 4.40 -20.58
N HIS A 288 -1.31 4.75 -19.76
CA HIS A 288 -1.03 6.14 -19.45
C HIS A 288 -0.46 6.92 -20.63
N HIS A 289 0.28 6.28 -21.54
CA HIS A 289 0.77 6.94 -22.74
C HIS A 289 -0.30 7.08 -23.83
N PHE A 290 -1.08 6.04 -24.07
CA PHE A 290 -2.00 5.99 -25.21
C PHE A 290 -3.48 6.19 -24.84
N GLY A 291 -3.80 6.29 -23.55
CA GLY A 291 -5.19 6.43 -23.07
C GLY A 291 -5.96 5.11 -23.00
N GLN A 292 -5.50 4.08 -23.70
CA GLN A 292 -6.05 2.73 -23.66
C GLN A 292 -4.93 1.72 -23.45
N ALA A 293 -5.20 0.68 -22.65
CA ALA A 293 -4.25 -0.39 -22.40
C ALA A 293 -4.26 -1.43 -23.54
N LEU A 294 -3.17 -2.18 -23.70
CA LEU A 294 -3.12 -3.35 -24.59
C LEU A 294 -4.09 -4.43 -24.13
N VAL A 295 -4.17 -4.67 -22.81
CA VAL A 295 -5.23 -5.42 -22.14
C VAL A 295 -6.15 -4.39 -21.48
N ARG A 296 -7.35 -4.19 -22.01
CA ARG A 296 -8.29 -3.12 -21.57
C ARG A 296 -8.89 -3.33 -20.18
N THR A 297 -8.67 -4.50 -19.59
CA THR A 297 -8.99 -4.81 -18.18
C THR A 297 -7.71 -4.77 -17.32
N PRO A 298 -7.12 -3.59 -17.01
CA PRO A 298 -5.77 -3.47 -16.44
C PRO A 298 -5.62 -4.01 -15.01
N SER A 299 -6.73 -4.42 -14.41
CA SER A 299 -6.79 -5.03 -13.07
C SER A 299 -7.36 -6.45 -13.09
N ASN A 300 -7.55 -7.03 -14.30
CA ASN A 300 -7.99 -8.41 -14.47
C ASN A 300 -7.38 -9.02 -15.74
N PHE A 301 -6.37 -9.86 -15.53
CA PHE A 301 -5.70 -10.67 -16.56
C PHE A 301 -6.14 -12.14 -16.51
N GLY A 302 -7.12 -12.47 -15.67
CA GLY A 302 -7.73 -13.79 -15.60
C GLY A 302 -8.67 -14.08 -16.76
N THR A 303 -9.36 -15.20 -16.68
CA THR A 303 -10.24 -15.74 -17.73
C THR A 303 -11.32 -14.76 -18.20
N LEU A 304 -11.83 -13.91 -17.31
CA LEU A 304 -12.81 -12.85 -17.63
C LEU A 304 -12.16 -11.52 -18.06
N GLY A 305 -10.84 -11.44 -18.08
CA GLY A 305 -10.12 -10.30 -18.62
C GLY A 305 -10.18 -10.27 -20.15
N GLU A 306 -10.03 -9.08 -20.74
CA GLU A 306 -9.86 -8.97 -22.18
C GLU A 306 -8.51 -9.54 -22.62
N LYS A 307 -8.48 -10.14 -23.79
CA LYS A 307 -7.23 -10.55 -24.43
C LYS A 307 -6.45 -9.33 -24.93
N PRO A 308 -5.12 -9.35 -24.87
CA PRO A 308 -4.32 -8.24 -25.37
C PRO A 308 -4.56 -8.03 -26.87
N THR A 309 -4.68 -6.78 -27.28
CA THR A 309 -4.81 -6.42 -28.71
C THR A 309 -3.54 -6.74 -29.50
N HIS A 310 -2.38 -6.63 -28.84
CA HIS A 310 -1.04 -6.88 -29.39
C HIS A 310 -0.24 -7.76 -28.43
N PRO A 311 -0.48 -9.10 -28.41
CA PRO A 311 0.15 -9.98 -27.41
C PRO A 311 1.69 -9.98 -27.51
N LEU A 312 2.22 -10.07 -28.73
CA LEU A 312 3.67 -10.06 -28.94
C LEU A 312 4.33 -8.75 -28.49
N LEU A 313 3.66 -7.61 -28.66
CA LEU A 313 4.15 -6.32 -28.19
C LEU A 313 4.17 -6.26 -26.65
N LEU A 314 3.10 -6.75 -26.02
CA LEU A 314 3.03 -6.81 -24.56
C LEU A 314 4.14 -7.68 -23.98
N ASP A 315 4.38 -8.84 -24.58
CA ASP A 315 5.42 -9.78 -24.17
C ASP A 315 6.81 -9.20 -24.38
N TRP A 316 7.04 -8.58 -25.54
CA TRP A 316 8.31 -7.92 -25.84
C TRP A 316 8.62 -6.78 -24.87
N LEU A 317 7.65 -5.90 -24.61
CA LEU A 317 7.82 -4.79 -23.68
C LEU A 317 8.09 -5.30 -22.25
N ALA A 318 7.39 -6.35 -21.81
CA ALA A 318 7.59 -6.94 -20.50
C ALA A 318 8.98 -7.57 -20.34
N SER A 319 9.42 -8.34 -21.34
CA SER A 319 10.77 -8.93 -21.35
C SER A 319 11.84 -7.85 -21.37
N ARG A 320 11.66 -6.86 -22.25
CA ARG A 320 12.60 -5.74 -22.36
C ARG A 320 12.69 -4.92 -21.08
N PHE A 321 11.57 -4.71 -20.38
CA PHE A 321 11.54 -4.05 -19.08
C PHE A 321 12.35 -4.80 -18.02
N ILE A 322 12.25 -6.14 -17.97
CA ILE A 322 13.06 -6.99 -17.09
C ILE A 322 14.54 -6.90 -17.46
N GLU A 323 14.89 -7.07 -18.75
CA GLU A 323 16.26 -7.03 -19.27
C GLU A 323 16.96 -5.71 -18.95
N GLN A 324 16.22 -4.60 -18.94
CA GLN A 324 16.72 -3.26 -18.63
C GLN A 324 16.77 -2.97 -17.12
N GLY A 325 16.71 -4.01 -16.27
CA GLY A 325 16.77 -3.88 -14.82
C GLY A 325 15.56 -3.18 -14.22
N TRP A 326 14.36 -3.40 -14.80
CA TRP A 326 13.09 -2.86 -14.31
C TRP A 326 13.06 -1.32 -14.23
N SER A 327 13.83 -0.63 -15.07
CA SER A 327 13.92 0.83 -15.14
C SER A 327 12.65 1.43 -15.75
N ILE A 328 11.92 2.18 -14.92
CA ILE A 328 10.68 2.85 -15.34
C ILE A 328 10.97 3.95 -16.33
N LYS A 329 12.05 4.71 -16.11
CA LYS A 329 12.44 5.81 -17.01
C LYS A 329 12.85 5.31 -18.39
N GLN A 330 13.52 4.16 -18.43
CA GLN A 330 13.92 3.56 -19.70
C GLN A 330 12.70 3.04 -20.48
N LEU A 331 11.75 2.40 -19.81
CA LEU A 331 10.48 1.99 -20.42
C LEU A 331 9.71 3.19 -20.99
N HIS A 332 9.61 4.29 -20.27
CA HIS A 332 9.00 5.52 -20.79
C HIS A 332 9.73 6.03 -22.04
N ARG A 333 11.07 6.03 -22.00
CA ARG A 333 11.89 6.50 -23.12
C ARG A 333 11.66 5.64 -24.37
N GLU A 334 11.65 4.33 -24.25
CA GLU A 334 11.39 3.42 -25.37
C GLU A 334 10.02 3.65 -26.00
N ILE A 335 8.97 3.76 -25.16
CA ILE A 335 7.61 4.01 -25.65
C ILE A 335 7.54 5.38 -26.36
N MET A 336 8.08 6.43 -25.75
CA MET A 336 7.97 7.80 -26.30
C MET A 336 8.80 8.01 -27.57
N LEU A 337 9.89 7.27 -27.74
CA LEU A 337 10.70 7.33 -28.97
C LEU A 337 10.17 6.43 -30.09
N SER A 338 9.16 5.60 -29.82
CA SER A 338 8.55 4.74 -30.85
C SER A 338 7.81 5.54 -31.92
N ALA A 339 7.81 5.05 -33.15
CA ALA A 339 7.02 5.63 -34.23
C ALA A 339 5.52 5.67 -33.87
N THR A 340 5.03 4.68 -33.14
CA THR A 340 3.63 4.61 -32.67
C THR A 340 3.26 5.79 -31.76
N TYR A 341 4.15 6.22 -30.85
CA TYR A 341 3.88 7.37 -29.99
C TYR A 341 3.93 8.70 -30.75
N GLN A 342 4.73 8.76 -31.82
CA GLN A 342 4.91 9.95 -32.64
C GLN A 342 3.89 10.08 -33.76
N MET A 343 2.92 9.18 -33.86
CA MET A 343 1.87 9.24 -34.87
C MET A 343 0.95 10.45 -34.71
N SER A 344 0.44 10.92 -35.85
CA SER A 344 -0.58 11.98 -35.89
C SER A 344 -1.90 11.50 -35.25
N SER A 345 -2.63 12.43 -34.62
CA SER A 345 -4.02 12.22 -34.19
C SER A 345 -5.04 12.46 -35.29
N ARG A 346 -4.61 12.73 -36.54
CA ARG A 346 -5.49 13.05 -37.68
C ARG A 346 -6.52 11.92 -37.88
N TYR A 347 -7.77 12.31 -38.12
CA TYR A 347 -8.84 11.41 -38.47
C TYR A 347 -8.69 10.92 -39.90
N ASP A 348 -8.89 9.61 -40.14
CA ASP A 348 -8.99 8.96 -41.42
C ASP A 348 -10.25 8.09 -41.44
N GLU A 349 -11.16 8.39 -42.37
CA GLU A 349 -12.48 7.73 -42.50
C GLU A 349 -12.37 6.22 -42.77
N ARG A 350 -11.40 5.80 -43.58
CA ARG A 350 -11.22 4.38 -43.91
C ARG A 350 -10.74 3.60 -42.70
N SER A 351 -9.77 4.11 -41.97
CA SER A 351 -9.24 3.51 -40.76
C SER A 351 -10.30 3.48 -39.65
N PHE A 352 -11.10 4.55 -39.51
CA PHE A 352 -12.18 4.62 -38.55
C PHE A 352 -13.29 3.60 -38.84
N ARG A 353 -13.66 3.36 -40.10
CA ARG A 353 -14.63 2.31 -40.47
C ARG A 353 -14.10 0.91 -40.16
N ALA A 354 -12.80 0.68 -40.26
CA ALA A 354 -12.18 -0.60 -39.97
C ALA A 354 -11.99 -0.85 -38.46
N ASP A 355 -11.60 0.21 -37.71
CA ASP A 355 -11.29 0.16 -36.29
C ASP A 355 -11.70 1.47 -35.60
N GLY A 356 -13.00 1.67 -35.39
CA GLY A 356 -13.56 2.88 -34.79
C GLY A 356 -13.08 3.15 -33.37
N ASP A 357 -12.77 2.11 -32.62
CA ASP A 357 -12.26 2.16 -31.24
C ASP A 357 -10.73 2.38 -31.15
N ASN A 358 -10.06 2.50 -32.30
CA ASN A 358 -8.60 2.62 -32.38
C ASN A 358 -7.86 1.50 -31.60
N ARG A 359 -8.36 0.28 -31.66
CA ARG A 359 -7.79 -0.88 -30.95
C ARG A 359 -6.40 -1.24 -31.48
N PHE A 360 -6.18 -1.05 -32.78
CA PHE A 360 -4.92 -1.35 -33.47
C PHE A 360 -4.04 -0.14 -33.62
N ILE A 361 -4.39 0.96 -32.94
CA ILE A 361 -3.56 2.16 -32.83
C ILE A 361 -3.16 2.71 -34.22
N TRP A 362 -4.15 2.95 -35.09
CA TRP A 362 -3.91 3.55 -36.41
C TRP A 362 -3.67 5.06 -36.33
N ARG A 363 -3.96 5.70 -35.18
CA ARG A 363 -3.63 7.10 -34.88
C ARG A 363 -3.33 7.27 -33.41
N MET A 364 -2.68 8.38 -33.03
CA MET A 364 -2.58 8.77 -31.62
C MET A 364 -3.96 9.16 -31.09
N ASN A 365 -4.35 8.66 -29.91
CA ASN A 365 -5.60 9.02 -29.25
C ASN A 365 -5.54 10.46 -28.73
N PRO A 366 -6.45 11.37 -29.18
CA PRO A 366 -6.55 12.68 -28.55
C PRO A 366 -7.03 12.55 -27.10
N ARG A 367 -6.35 13.24 -26.20
CA ARG A 367 -6.68 13.26 -24.76
C ARG A 367 -6.69 14.67 -24.24
N ARG A 368 -7.61 14.93 -23.33
CA ARG A 368 -7.58 16.18 -22.54
C ARG A 368 -6.51 16.04 -21.45
N LEU A 369 -5.81 17.12 -21.16
CA LEU A 369 -4.96 17.18 -19.97
C LEU A 369 -5.84 17.17 -18.73
N ASP A 370 -5.32 16.55 -17.66
CA ASP A 370 -5.90 16.71 -16.33
C ASP A 370 -5.71 18.17 -15.87
N VAL A 371 -6.57 18.62 -14.96
CA VAL A 371 -6.53 20.01 -14.46
C VAL A 371 -5.16 20.36 -13.87
N GLU A 372 -4.56 19.42 -13.14
CA GLU A 372 -3.23 19.57 -12.54
C GLU A 372 -2.15 19.71 -13.62
N ALA A 373 -2.14 18.83 -14.62
CA ALA A 373 -1.19 18.88 -15.73
C ALA A 373 -1.38 20.15 -16.57
N TRP A 374 -2.61 20.59 -16.79
CA TRP A 374 -2.93 21.84 -17.47
C TRP A 374 -2.41 23.04 -16.68
N ARG A 375 -2.68 23.11 -15.36
CA ARG A 375 -2.18 24.13 -14.47
C ARG A 375 -0.66 24.21 -14.48
N ASP A 376 0.01 23.07 -14.33
CA ASP A 376 1.47 23.01 -14.32
C ASP A 376 2.09 23.40 -15.68
N ALA A 377 1.42 23.06 -16.78
CA ALA A 377 1.83 23.51 -18.11
C ALA A 377 1.72 25.05 -18.23
N LEU A 378 0.63 25.64 -17.71
CA LEU A 378 0.44 27.08 -17.69
C LEU A 378 1.52 27.79 -16.85
N LEU A 379 1.73 27.33 -15.61
CA LEU A 379 2.75 27.89 -14.72
C LEU A 379 4.17 27.70 -15.26
N THR A 380 4.42 26.61 -16.00
CA THR A 380 5.71 26.41 -16.70
C THR A 380 5.89 27.45 -17.81
N ALA A 381 4.85 27.71 -18.58
CA ALA A 381 4.90 28.69 -19.65
C ALA A 381 5.10 30.14 -19.15
N THR A 382 4.56 30.48 -17.97
CA THR A 382 4.76 31.79 -17.33
C THR A 382 6.05 31.88 -16.50
N GLY A 383 6.76 30.77 -16.28
CA GLY A 383 7.96 30.72 -15.44
C GLY A 383 7.66 30.71 -13.92
N GLU A 384 6.39 30.55 -13.52
CA GLU A 384 5.96 30.61 -12.12
C GLU A 384 5.85 29.24 -11.44
N LEU A 385 6.18 28.15 -12.13
CA LEU A 385 6.09 26.81 -11.57
C LEU A 385 7.13 26.61 -10.46
N ASP A 386 6.68 26.47 -9.22
CA ASP A 386 7.50 26.00 -8.13
C ASP A 386 7.71 24.48 -8.27
N ARG A 387 8.97 24.07 -8.44
CA ARG A 387 9.37 22.66 -8.58
C ARG A 387 9.71 21.99 -7.25
N LYS A 388 9.51 22.68 -6.12
CA LYS A 388 9.72 22.08 -4.80
C LYS A 388 8.71 20.96 -4.60
N LEU A 389 9.22 19.77 -4.31
CA LEU A 389 8.46 18.55 -4.07
C LEU A 389 8.56 18.14 -2.61
N GLY A 390 7.51 17.49 -2.10
CA GLY A 390 7.52 16.89 -0.78
C GLY A 390 7.05 17.81 0.35
N GLY A 391 7.11 17.28 1.56
CA GLY A 391 6.70 17.98 2.78
C GLY A 391 5.25 17.72 3.20
N PRO A 392 4.88 18.21 4.41
CA PRO A 392 3.55 18.06 4.98
C PRO A 392 2.46 18.77 4.19
#